data_fe5ae611301aad9ef30ae8b3f2c526ac
#
_entry.id   fe5ae611301aad9ef30ae8b3f2c526ac
#
_cell.length_a   1.000
_cell.length_b   1.000
_cell.length_c   1.000
_cell.angle_alpha   90.00
_cell.angle_beta   90.00
_cell.angle_gamma   90.00
#
_symmetry.space_group_name_H-M   'P 1'
#
loop_
_entity.id
_entity.type
_entity.pdbx_description
1 polymer ?
#
loop_
_entity_poly.entity_id
_entity_poly.type
_entity_poly.pdbx_seq_one_letter_code
_entity_poly.pdbx_strand_id
1 'polypeptide(L)'
;MSSKCFDSPLFLNQKEELSEFFKKTKKKYHQTSFYIDQRKKRAVLIDDNNQPIGGKWTFDTENRKKYPSKKIPPSVTFPEKDEGYDTAYEYTSKHFESHYGELIDHPLYPTCHKTARHWLDQFLKNRFYEFGPYEDAIHKDYSILNHSVLTPMLNVGLLTPNQVLDTSINYGLNNNIPINSLEGFVRQIMGWREFIRGMYEAKGTQERTL
;
A
#
# COMPACT_ATOMS: atom_id res chain seq x y z
N MET A 1 35.64 -0.27 -15.67
CA MET A 1 34.68 -0.95 -14.80
C MET A 1 33.31 -0.90 -15.49
N SER A 2 32.68 -2.03 -15.70
CA SER A 2 31.26 -2.04 -16.21
C SER A 2 30.32 -1.86 -15.03
N SER A 3 29.46 -0.84 -15.08
CA SER A 3 28.37 -0.66 -14.12
C SER A 3 27.14 -1.37 -14.64
N LYS A 4 26.39 -2.08 -13.76
CA LYS A 4 25.09 -2.66 -14.06
C LYS A 4 24.03 -1.86 -13.30
N CYS A 5 23.06 -1.31 -14.03
CA CYS A 5 21.90 -0.67 -13.44
C CYS A 5 20.80 -1.71 -13.20
N PHE A 6 20.21 -1.73 -12.02
CA PHE A 6 19.09 -2.61 -11.68
C PHE A 6 17.82 -1.76 -11.61
N ASP A 7 16.71 -2.37 -12.01
CA ASP A 7 15.41 -1.76 -11.86
C ASP A 7 15.01 -1.65 -10.38
N SER A 8 14.24 -0.61 -10.05
CA SER A 8 13.80 -0.40 -8.69
C SER A 8 12.78 -1.45 -8.26
N PRO A 9 13.00 -2.18 -7.14
CA PRO A 9 12.05 -3.15 -6.62
C PRO A 9 10.85 -2.49 -5.91
N LEU A 10 10.82 -1.16 -5.81
CA LEU A 10 9.78 -0.41 -5.09
C LEU A 10 8.46 -0.31 -5.86
N PHE A 11 8.42 -0.81 -7.10
CA PHE A 11 7.24 -0.83 -7.95
C PHE A 11 7.12 -2.15 -8.68
N LEU A 12 5.91 -2.47 -9.13
CA LEU A 12 5.59 -3.71 -9.86
C LEU A 12 5.93 -3.61 -11.35
N ASN A 13 5.76 -2.42 -11.92
CA ASN A 13 5.94 -2.19 -13.34
C ASN A 13 7.31 -1.58 -13.63
N GLN A 14 7.90 -1.94 -14.76
CA GLN A 14 9.00 -1.23 -15.35
C GLN A 14 8.48 0.05 -16.04
N LYS A 15 9.39 0.98 -16.32
CA LYS A 15 9.04 2.25 -16.98
C LYS A 15 8.43 2.02 -18.36
N GLU A 16 8.94 1.07 -19.10
CA GLU A 16 8.49 0.69 -20.45
C GLU A 16 7.05 0.17 -20.39
N GLU A 17 6.72 -0.71 -19.45
CA GLU A 17 5.37 -1.25 -19.24
C GLU A 17 4.35 -0.14 -18.93
N LEU A 18 4.75 0.85 -18.11
CA LEU A 18 3.89 2.01 -17.84
C LEU A 18 3.67 2.86 -19.08
N SER A 19 4.71 3.05 -19.91
CA SER A 19 4.61 3.87 -21.12
C SER A 19 3.61 3.33 -22.17
N GLU A 20 3.32 2.04 -22.15
CA GLU A 20 2.31 1.42 -23.02
C GLU A 20 0.90 1.90 -22.68
N PHE A 21 0.59 2.01 -21.40
CA PHE A 21 -0.71 2.50 -20.93
C PHE A 21 -0.76 4.04 -20.85
N PHE A 22 0.29 4.68 -20.33
CA PHE A 22 0.38 6.12 -20.08
C PHE A 22 1.01 6.87 -21.27
N LYS A 23 0.46 6.69 -22.47
CA LYS A 23 0.94 7.43 -23.67
C LYS A 23 0.76 8.93 -23.45
N LYS A 24 1.83 9.73 -23.67
CA LYS A 24 1.83 11.20 -23.49
C LYS A 24 0.76 11.92 -24.32
N THR A 25 0.37 11.34 -25.45
CA THR A 25 -0.68 11.85 -26.35
C THR A 25 -2.11 11.63 -25.83
N LYS A 26 -2.27 10.75 -24.83
CA LYS A 26 -3.60 10.43 -24.28
C LYS A 26 -4.06 11.57 -23.35
N LYS A 27 -5.30 12.02 -23.54
CA LYS A 27 -5.87 13.14 -22.78
C LYS A 27 -6.39 12.74 -21.39
N LYS A 28 -6.88 11.50 -21.26
CA LYS A 28 -7.48 11.01 -20.00
C LYS A 28 -6.96 9.60 -19.68
N TYR A 29 -6.74 9.36 -18.41
CA TYR A 29 -6.36 8.05 -17.89
C TYR A 29 -7.39 7.62 -16.84
N HIS A 30 -7.77 6.35 -16.88
CA HIS A 30 -8.76 5.79 -15.94
C HIS A 30 -8.10 4.72 -15.09
N GLN A 31 -8.11 4.92 -13.78
CA GLN A 31 -7.48 4.01 -12.82
C GLN A 31 -8.05 2.58 -12.91
N THR A 32 -9.37 2.44 -12.99
CA THR A 32 -10.00 1.12 -13.10
C THR A 32 -9.56 0.36 -14.36
N SER A 33 -9.44 1.05 -15.50
CA SER A 33 -8.96 0.41 -16.74
C SER A 33 -7.51 -0.05 -16.62
N PHE A 34 -6.66 0.75 -16.00
CA PHE A 34 -5.28 0.39 -15.69
C PHE A 34 -5.21 -0.82 -14.75
N TYR A 35 -5.98 -0.81 -13.68
CA TYR A 35 -6.03 -1.90 -12.71
C TYR A 35 -6.48 -3.23 -13.33
N ILE A 36 -7.51 -3.21 -14.18
CA ILE A 36 -7.96 -4.41 -14.92
C ILE A 36 -6.85 -4.94 -15.82
N ASP A 37 -6.16 -4.06 -16.56
CA ASP A 37 -5.01 -4.43 -17.38
C ASP A 37 -3.92 -5.11 -16.55
N GLN A 38 -3.58 -4.53 -15.40
CA GLN A 38 -2.57 -5.08 -14.49
C GLN A 38 -2.97 -6.44 -13.91
N ARG A 39 -4.24 -6.62 -13.53
CA ARG A 39 -4.75 -7.93 -13.06
C ARG A 39 -4.60 -9.00 -14.12
N LYS A 40 -4.94 -8.69 -15.38
CA LYS A 40 -4.81 -9.61 -16.51
C LYS A 40 -3.35 -9.93 -16.81
N LYS A 41 -2.48 -8.93 -16.92
CA LYS A 41 -1.05 -9.10 -17.20
C LYS A 41 -0.33 -9.98 -16.16
N ARG A 42 -0.73 -9.89 -14.90
CA ARG A 42 -0.08 -10.56 -13.77
C ARG A 42 -0.84 -11.78 -13.25
N ALA A 43 -1.93 -12.16 -13.91
CA ALA A 43 -2.82 -13.25 -13.51
C ALA A 43 -3.28 -13.16 -12.02
N VAL A 44 -3.61 -11.94 -11.55
CA VAL A 44 -3.96 -11.70 -10.14
C VAL A 44 -5.47 -11.68 -9.95
N LEU A 45 -5.98 -12.56 -9.08
CA LEU A 45 -7.40 -12.73 -8.75
C LEU A 45 -8.28 -12.92 -10.01
N ILE A 46 -7.78 -13.69 -10.97
CA ILE A 46 -8.52 -14.11 -12.16
C ILE A 46 -8.57 -15.64 -12.23
N ASP A 47 -9.61 -16.16 -12.84
CA ASP A 47 -9.78 -17.59 -13.09
C ASP A 47 -9.14 -18.04 -14.41
N ASP A 48 -9.23 -19.33 -14.71
CA ASP A 48 -8.68 -19.93 -15.94
C ASP A 48 -9.33 -19.40 -17.23
N ASN A 49 -10.50 -18.75 -17.14
CA ASN A 49 -11.20 -18.11 -18.24
C ASN A 49 -10.88 -16.61 -18.37
N ASN A 50 -9.85 -16.13 -17.67
CA ASN A 50 -9.49 -14.70 -17.56
C ASN A 50 -10.62 -13.81 -17.01
N GLN A 51 -11.52 -14.37 -16.17
CA GLN A 51 -12.56 -13.64 -15.50
C GLN A 51 -12.17 -13.32 -14.05
N PRO A 52 -12.66 -12.22 -13.48
CA PRO A 52 -12.30 -11.84 -12.13
C PRO A 52 -12.91 -12.81 -11.10
N ILE A 53 -12.10 -13.31 -10.16
CA ILE A 53 -12.58 -14.05 -9.00
C ILE A 53 -13.58 -13.17 -8.23
N GLY A 54 -14.75 -13.75 -7.89
CA GLY A 54 -15.87 -13.03 -7.29
C GLY A 54 -16.79 -12.31 -8.30
N GLY A 55 -16.57 -12.49 -9.63
CA GLY A 55 -17.46 -12.02 -10.69
C GLY A 55 -17.38 -10.51 -10.97
N LYS A 56 -16.54 -9.75 -10.28
CA LYS A 56 -16.37 -8.30 -10.47
C LYS A 56 -14.90 -7.92 -10.57
N TRP A 57 -14.61 -6.94 -11.42
CA TRP A 57 -13.25 -6.39 -11.52
C TRP A 57 -12.88 -5.49 -10.33
N THR A 58 -13.85 -4.90 -9.66
CA THR A 58 -13.65 -4.08 -8.46
C THR A 58 -14.87 -4.14 -7.54
N PHE A 59 -14.62 -4.13 -6.25
CA PHE A 59 -15.63 -4.08 -5.19
C PHE A 59 -15.66 -2.71 -4.49
N ASP A 60 -15.08 -1.67 -5.09
CA ASP A 60 -14.96 -0.32 -4.54
C ASP A 60 -16.28 0.23 -3.97
N THR A 61 -17.40 0.00 -4.66
CA THR A 61 -18.72 0.45 -4.19
C THR A 61 -19.20 -0.22 -2.90
N GLU A 62 -18.66 -1.41 -2.58
CA GLU A 62 -18.99 -2.15 -1.35
C GLU A 62 -18.08 -1.75 -0.17
N ASN A 63 -17.00 -1.03 -0.47
CA ASN A 63 -15.89 -0.69 0.44
C ASN A 63 -15.97 0.74 1.01
N ARG A 64 -17.15 1.34 1.04
CA ARG A 64 -17.38 2.73 1.47
C ARG A 64 -18.26 2.85 2.70
N LYS A 65 -18.17 1.89 3.63
CA LYS A 65 -18.98 1.92 4.84
C LYS A 65 -18.40 2.88 5.88
N LYS A 66 -19.29 3.56 6.59
CA LYS A 66 -18.88 4.34 7.78
C LYS A 66 -18.47 3.38 8.89
N TYR A 67 -17.42 3.74 9.61
CA TYR A 67 -17.02 2.97 10.79
C TYR A 67 -18.07 3.16 11.90
N PRO A 68 -18.58 2.07 12.51
CA PRO A 68 -19.58 2.19 13.57
C PRO A 68 -19.02 2.92 14.79
N SER A 69 -19.74 3.93 15.30
CA SER A 69 -19.25 4.81 16.38
C SER A 69 -18.91 4.10 17.70
N LYS A 70 -19.49 2.93 17.93
CA LYS A 70 -19.23 2.11 19.14
C LYS A 70 -18.25 0.96 18.90
N LYS A 71 -17.78 0.78 17.67
CA LYS A 71 -16.86 -0.29 17.32
C LYS A 71 -15.43 0.15 17.66
N ILE A 72 -14.78 -0.65 18.49
CA ILE A 72 -13.35 -0.47 18.80
C ILE A 72 -12.55 -1.14 17.67
N PRO A 73 -11.62 -0.43 17.02
CA PRO A 73 -10.77 -1.05 16.01
C PRO A 73 -9.80 -2.06 16.63
N PRO A 74 -9.33 -3.04 15.83
CA PRO A 74 -8.31 -3.95 16.29
C PRO A 74 -7.05 -3.20 16.74
N SER A 75 -6.45 -3.64 17.86
CA SER A 75 -5.23 -3.04 18.39
C SER A 75 -4.07 -3.19 17.41
N VAL A 76 -3.19 -2.20 17.42
CA VAL A 76 -1.94 -2.20 16.67
C VAL A 76 -0.78 -2.30 17.65
N THR A 77 0.08 -3.29 17.47
CA THR A 77 1.34 -3.40 18.21
C THR A 77 2.40 -2.60 17.48
N PHE A 78 2.86 -1.52 18.08
CA PHE A 78 3.94 -0.70 17.55
C PHE A 78 5.30 -1.38 17.76
N PRO A 79 6.30 -1.04 16.94
CA PRO A 79 7.65 -1.57 17.14
C PRO A 79 8.25 -1.11 18.46
N GLU A 80 9.09 -1.97 19.04
CA GLU A 80 9.92 -1.59 20.18
C GLU A 80 11.07 -0.68 19.74
N LYS A 81 11.61 0.09 20.67
CA LYS A 81 12.82 0.87 20.44
C LYS A 81 13.99 -0.04 20.13
N ASP A 82 14.87 0.47 19.31
CA ASP A 82 16.20 -0.11 19.06
C ASP A 82 17.27 1.00 19.14
N GLU A 83 18.52 0.63 19.16
CA GLU A 83 19.66 1.56 19.23
C GLU A 83 19.62 2.61 18.09
N GLY A 84 19.15 2.21 16.91
CA GLY A 84 19.00 3.13 15.77
C GLY A 84 17.94 4.21 16.04
N TYR A 85 16.82 3.82 16.67
CA TYR A 85 15.79 4.76 17.08
C TYR A 85 16.28 5.74 18.14
N ASP A 86 16.96 5.25 19.17
CA ASP A 86 17.48 6.09 20.26
C ASP A 86 18.50 7.10 19.73
N THR A 87 19.40 6.67 18.85
CA THR A 87 20.36 7.57 18.17
C THR A 87 19.66 8.65 17.32
N ALA A 88 18.63 8.26 16.56
CA ALA A 88 17.85 9.19 15.74
C ALA A 88 17.04 10.17 16.61
N TYR A 89 16.49 9.69 17.73
CA TYR A 89 15.75 10.51 18.69
C TYR A 89 16.64 11.59 19.31
N GLU A 90 17.83 11.20 19.83
CA GLU A 90 18.81 12.13 20.39
C GLU A 90 19.27 13.18 19.37
N TYR A 91 19.58 12.73 18.14
CA TYR A 91 19.96 13.65 17.06
C TYR A 91 18.85 14.65 16.75
N THR A 92 17.63 14.18 16.61
CA THR A 92 16.47 15.03 16.28
C THR A 92 16.15 16.00 17.41
N SER A 93 16.16 15.55 18.66
CA SER A 93 15.96 16.41 19.84
C SER A 93 16.96 17.55 19.87
N LYS A 94 18.23 17.27 19.58
CA LYS A 94 19.32 18.24 19.65
C LYS A 94 19.29 19.27 18.50
N HIS A 95 18.92 18.83 17.28
CA HIS A 95 19.11 19.65 16.09
C HIS A 95 17.80 20.24 15.55
N PHE A 96 16.64 19.74 15.97
CA PHE A 96 15.33 20.11 15.42
C PHE A 96 14.29 20.47 16.50
N GLU A 97 14.72 20.79 17.72
CA GLU A 97 13.83 21.12 18.85
C GLU A 97 12.82 22.23 18.52
N SER A 98 13.22 23.22 17.70
CA SER A 98 12.37 24.36 17.33
C SER A 98 11.50 24.10 16.10
N HIS A 99 11.55 22.91 15.48
CA HIS A 99 10.78 22.58 14.28
C HIS A 99 9.39 22.04 14.63
N TYR A 100 8.48 22.10 13.65
CA TYR A 100 7.15 21.52 13.82
C TYR A 100 7.21 20.01 14.00
N GLY A 101 6.32 19.50 14.85
CA GLY A 101 6.17 18.08 15.16
C GLY A 101 6.46 17.80 16.63
N GLU A 102 6.22 16.58 17.03
CA GLU A 102 6.50 16.09 18.37
C GLU A 102 7.34 14.82 18.28
N LEU A 103 8.36 14.74 19.12
CA LEU A 103 9.09 13.51 19.33
C LEU A 103 8.29 12.64 20.29
N ILE A 104 8.03 11.43 19.86
CA ILE A 104 7.39 10.42 20.68
C ILE A 104 8.44 9.46 21.24
N ASP A 105 8.10 8.73 22.27
CA ASP A 105 9.05 7.86 22.97
C ASP A 105 9.14 6.44 22.40
N HIS A 106 8.48 6.17 21.28
CA HIS A 106 8.52 4.88 20.58
C HIS A 106 8.37 5.06 19.06
N PRO A 107 8.92 4.15 18.24
CA PRO A 107 8.77 4.23 16.79
C PRO A 107 7.32 3.97 16.37
N LEU A 108 6.75 4.87 15.54
CA LEU A 108 5.42 4.68 14.94
C LEU A 108 5.42 3.62 13.83
N TYR A 109 6.57 3.37 13.22
CA TYR A 109 6.69 2.47 12.08
C TYR A 109 7.94 1.60 12.22
N PRO A 110 7.92 0.40 11.62
CA PRO A 110 9.09 -0.45 11.53
C PRO A 110 10.31 0.24 10.94
N THR A 111 11.47 -0.01 11.53
CA THR A 111 12.79 0.51 11.14
C THR A 111 13.65 -0.52 10.44
N CYS A 112 13.26 -1.80 10.42
CA CYS A 112 14.00 -2.86 9.77
C CYS A 112 13.08 -3.88 9.06
N HIS A 113 13.65 -4.69 8.16
CA HIS A 113 12.90 -5.71 7.40
C HIS A 113 12.16 -6.73 8.28
N LYS A 114 12.73 -7.11 9.44
CA LYS A 114 12.10 -8.08 10.35
C LYS A 114 10.81 -7.51 10.95
N THR A 115 10.87 -6.30 11.48
CA THR A 115 9.72 -5.63 12.09
C THR A 115 8.69 -5.22 11.04
N ALA A 116 9.12 -4.87 9.81
CA ALA A 116 8.23 -4.59 8.69
C ALA A 116 7.42 -5.83 8.26
N ARG A 117 8.05 -7.00 8.18
CA ARG A 117 7.32 -8.26 7.94
C ARG A 117 6.33 -8.58 9.05
N HIS A 118 6.73 -8.40 10.31
CA HIS A 118 5.82 -8.58 11.44
C HIS A 118 4.62 -7.61 11.39
N TRP A 119 4.84 -6.38 10.95
CA TRP A 119 3.76 -5.41 10.74
C TRP A 119 2.76 -5.85 9.67
N LEU A 120 3.24 -6.40 8.57
CA LEU A 120 2.39 -7.01 7.55
C LEU A 120 1.60 -8.19 8.12
N ASP A 121 2.24 -9.09 8.85
CA ASP A 121 1.61 -10.26 9.47
C ASP A 121 0.49 -9.86 10.45
N GLN A 122 0.72 -8.88 11.32
CA GLN A 122 -0.33 -8.42 12.23
C GLN A 122 -1.51 -7.76 11.50
N PHE A 123 -1.26 -7.05 10.40
CA PHE A 123 -2.33 -6.54 9.55
C PHE A 123 -3.18 -7.67 8.99
N LEU A 124 -2.54 -8.65 8.37
CA LEU A 124 -3.23 -9.79 7.76
C LEU A 124 -4.07 -10.57 8.77
N LYS A 125 -3.55 -10.80 9.98
CA LYS A 125 -4.23 -11.55 11.03
C LYS A 125 -5.39 -10.79 11.68
N ASN A 126 -5.20 -9.50 11.93
CA ASN A 126 -6.09 -8.76 12.85
C ASN A 126 -7.04 -7.80 12.13
N ARG A 127 -6.69 -7.29 10.94
CA ARG A 127 -7.40 -6.18 10.30
C ARG A 127 -7.87 -6.47 8.88
N PHE A 128 -7.26 -7.45 8.20
CA PHE A 128 -7.49 -7.70 6.78
C PHE A 128 -8.92 -8.14 6.47
N TYR A 129 -9.53 -8.92 7.37
CA TYR A 129 -10.89 -9.43 7.17
C TYR A 129 -11.92 -8.32 6.92
N GLU A 130 -11.81 -7.22 7.65
CA GLU A 130 -12.71 -6.06 7.52
C GLU A 130 -12.04 -4.86 6.83
N PHE A 131 -10.90 -5.06 6.19
CA PHE A 131 -10.23 -3.99 5.46
C PHE A 131 -11.14 -3.39 4.39
N GLY A 132 -11.75 -4.23 3.54
CA GLY A 132 -12.58 -3.77 2.44
C GLY A 132 -13.70 -2.83 2.88
N PRO A 133 -14.63 -3.27 3.73
CA PRO A 133 -15.74 -2.40 4.15
C PRO A 133 -15.31 -1.04 4.68
N TYR A 134 -14.12 -0.94 5.30
CA TYR A 134 -13.64 0.26 6.01
C TYR A 134 -12.39 0.88 5.41
N GLU A 135 -12.02 0.55 4.16
CA GLU A 135 -10.78 1.05 3.55
C GLU A 135 -10.73 2.59 3.46
N ASP A 136 -11.88 3.25 3.28
CA ASP A 136 -12.01 4.71 3.22
C ASP A 136 -12.57 5.32 4.52
N ALA A 137 -12.76 4.52 5.57
CA ALA A 137 -13.37 5.00 6.79
C ALA A 137 -12.39 5.84 7.62
N ILE A 138 -12.92 6.86 8.28
CA ILE A 138 -12.21 7.67 9.27
C ILE A 138 -13.00 7.69 10.58
N HIS A 139 -12.30 7.88 11.70
CA HIS A 139 -12.89 8.03 13.01
C HIS A 139 -12.16 9.11 13.81
N LYS A 140 -12.88 9.92 14.57
CA LYS A 140 -12.29 11.06 15.29
C LYS A 140 -11.30 10.65 16.41
N ASP A 141 -11.53 9.50 17.03
CA ASP A 141 -10.77 9.05 18.21
C ASP A 141 -9.71 7.99 17.88
N TYR A 142 -9.65 7.49 16.62
CA TYR A 142 -8.72 6.43 16.20
C TYR A 142 -8.02 6.81 14.91
N SER A 143 -6.69 6.86 14.95
CA SER A 143 -5.84 7.14 13.79
C SER A 143 -5.70 5.93 12.85
N ILE A 144 -5.82 4.72 13.36
CA ILE A 144 -5.74 3.47 12.61
C ILE A 144 -6.99 2.65 12.90
N LEU A 145 -7.74 2.31 11.85
CA LEU A 145 -8.88 1.39 11.92
C LEU A 145 -8.48 0.01 11.40
N ASN A 146 -9.05 -0.43 10.28
CA ASN A 146 -8.66 -1.68 9.62
C ASN A 146 -7.56 -1.48 8.56
N HIS A 147 -6.92 -0.32 8.53
CA HIS A 147 -5.88 0.04 7.56
C HIS A 147 -4.59 -0.76 7.76
N SER A 148 -3.88 -1.03 6.67
CA SER A 148 -2.60 -1.75 6.70
C SER A 148 -1.45 -0.91 7.24
N VAL A 149 -1.45 0.40 6.92
CA VAL A 149 -0.40 1.38 7.25
C VAL A 149 0.99 0.91 6.77
N LEU A 150 1.07 0.36 5.55
CA LEU A 150 2.31 -0.17 4.96
C LEU A 150 3.09 0.85 4.13
N THR A 151 2.50 2.02 3.85
CA THR A 151 3.10 3.03 2.99
C THR A 151 4.52 3.45 3.40
N PRO A 152 4.82 3.69 4.69
CA PRO A 152 6.20 4.03 5.08
C PRO A 152 7.21 2.93 4.70
N MET A 153 6.89 1.66 4.98
CA MET A 153 7.77 0.53 4.68
C MET A 153 7.95 0.29 3.18
N LEU A 154 6.89 0.50 2.39
CA LEU A 154 6.95 0.41 0.93
C LEU A 154 7.78 1.55 0.31
N ASN A 155 7.71 2.76 0.89
CA ASN A 155 8.40 3.92 0.34
C ASN A 155 9.92 3.91 0.61
N VAL A 156 10.34 3.29 1.72
CA VAL A 156 11.77 3.17 2.07
C VAL A 156 12.36 1.80 1.70
N GLY A 157 11.57 0.90 1.12
CA GLY A 157 12.04 -0.41 0.64
C GLY A 157 12.20 -1.48 1.71
N LEU A 158 11.67 -1.30 2.91
CA LEU A 158 11.63 -2.36 3.93
C LEU A 158 10.70 -3.51 3.55
N LEU A 159 9.70 -3.22 2.72
CA LEU A 159 8.85 -4.18 2.02
C LEU A 159 8.78 -3.81 0.55
N THR A 160 8.72 -4.80 -0.33
CA THR A 160 8.44 -4.57 -1.75
C THR A 160 6.96 -4.82 -2.07
N PRO A 161 6.39 -4.17 -3.10
CA PRO A 161 5.02 -4.43 -3.52
C PRO A 161 4.77 -5.90 -3.89
N ASN A 162 5.75 -6.58 -4.52
CA ASN A 162 5.65 -8.01 -4.82
C ASN A 162 5.50 -8.84 -3.54
N GLN A 163 6.37 -8.62 -2.53
CA GLN A 163 6.27 -9.33 -1.24
C GLN A 163 4.90 -9.11 -0.59
N VAL A 164 4.42 -7.86 -0.58
CA VAL A 164 3.11 -7.54 0.03
C VAL A 164 1.98 -8.23 -0.73
N LEU A 165 1.96 -8.18 -2.06
CA LEU A 165 0.92 -8.83 -2.86
C LEU A 165 0.92 -10.34 -2.70
N ASP A 166 2.07 -11.00 -2.88
CA ASP A 166 2.19 -12.45 -2.79
C ASP A 166 1.75 -12.94 -1.41
N THR A 167 2.23 -12.28 -0.34
CA THR A 167 1.86 -12.65 1.02
C THR A 167 0.37 -12.44 1.28
N SER A 168 -0.20 -11.32 0.84
CA SER A 168 -1.60 -10.99 1.12
C SER A 168 -2.57 -11.85 0.30
N ILE A 169 -2.25 -12.15 -0.95
CA ILE A 169 -3.07 -13.02 -1.80
C ILE A 169 -3.06 -14.44 -1.24
N ASN A 170 -1.88 -14.99 -0.95
CA ASN A 170 -1.76 -16.32 -0.36
C ASN A 170 -2.49 -16.42 0.99
N TYR A 171 -2.32 -15.42 1.86
CA TYR A 171 -3.02 -15.36 3.13
C TYR A 171 -4.53 -15.29 2.92
N GLY A 172 -4.99 -14.42 2.02
CA GLY A 172 -6.40 -14.19 1.76
C GLY A 172 -7.14 -15.43 1.26
N LEU A 173 -6.52 -16.14 0.30
CA LEU A 173 -7.07 -17.36 -0.26
C LEU A 173 -7.10 -18.53 0.76
N ASN A 174 -6.06 -18.64 1.60
CA ASN A 174 -5.96 -19.74 2.58
C ASN A 174 -6.78 -19.50 3.87
N ASN A 175 -7.18 -18.25 4.15
CA ASN A 175 -7.89 -17.89 5.39
C ASN A 175 -9.30 -17.33 5.15
N ASN A 176 -9.89 -17.58 3.98
CA ASN A 176 -11.25 -17.17 3.63
C ASN A 176 -11.49 -15.66 3.86
N ILE A 177 -10.52 -14.82 3.52
CA ILE A 177 -10.70 -13.37 3.57
C ILE A 177 -11.79 -12.96 2.56
N PRO A 178 -12.77 -12.14 2.95
CA PRO A 178 -13.81 -11.67 2.04
C PRO A 178 -13.21 -11.05 0.78
N ILE A 179 -13.77 -11.40 -0.38
CA ILE A 179 -13.20 -11.00 -1.68
C ILE A 179 -13.12 -9.48 -1.84
N ASN A 180 -14.06 -8.73 -1.26
CA ASN A 180 -14.02 -7.28 -1.29
C ASN A 180 -12.85 -6.70 -0.46
N SER A 181 -12.43 -7.37 0.61
CA SER A 181 -11.24 -6.99 1.39
C SER A 181 -9.96 -7.35 0.65
N LEU A 182 -9.89 -8.57 0.10
CA LEU A 182 -8.72 -9.03 -0.65
C LEU A 182 -8.51 -8.20 -1.93
N GLU A 183 -9.56 -8.03 -2.75
CA GLU A 183 -9.50 -7.22 -3.97
C GLU A 183 -9.23 -5.76 -3.65
N GLY A 184 -9.91 -5.20 -2.66
CA GLY A 184 -9.71 -3.81 -2.25
C GLY A 184 -8.25 -3.54 -1.89
N PHE A 185 -7.63 -4.42 -1.11
CA PHE A 185 -6.23 -4.28 -0.75
C PHE A 185 -5.27 -4.43 -1.95
N VAL A 186 -5.48 -5.43 -2.79
CA VAL A 186 -4.72 -5.63 -4.04
C VAL A 186 -4.84 -4.38 -4.93
N ARG A 187 -6.02 -3.78 -5.01
CA ARG A 187 -6.28 -2.55 -5.78
C ARG A 187 -5.49 -1.34 -5.26
N GLN A 188 -5.25 -1.23 -3.96
CA GLN A 188 -4.40 -0.16 -3.43
C GLN A 188 -2.93 -0.32 -3.87
N ILE A 189 -2.39 -1.54 -3.81
CA ILE A 189 -0.98 -1.81 -4.13
C ILE A 189 -0.73 -1.82 -5.64
N MET A 190 -1.51 -2.61 -6.40
CA MET A 190 -1.33 -2.81 -7.84
C MET A 190 -2.04 -1.73 -8.68
N GLY A 191 -3.20 -1.26 -8.23
CA GLY A 191 -3.98 -0.26 -8.92
C GLY A 191 -3.46 1.16 -8.64
N TRP A 192 -3.74 1.69 -7.45
CA TRP A 192 -3.47 3.09 -7.15
C TRP A 192 -1.99 3.45 -7.12
N ARG A 193 -1.17 2.70 -6.40
CA ARG A 193 0.26 3.01 -6.29
C ARG A 193 0.95 3.04 -7.65
N GLU A 194 0.69 2.06 -8.50
CA GLU A 194 1.27 1.97 -9.85
C GLU A 194 0.65 3.00 -10.81
N PHE A 195 -0.64 3.26 -10.69
CA PHE A 195 -1.32 4.28 -11.49
C PHE A 195 -0.75 5.68 -11.22
N ILE A 196 -0.57 6.06 -9.95
CA ILE A 196 0.00 7.36 -9.58
C ILE A 196 1.44 7.49 -10.09
N ARG A 197 2.25 6.41 -10.00
CA ARG A 197 3.58 6.41 -10.62
C ARG A 197 3.51 6.65 -12.12
N GLY A 198 2.62 5.94 -12.84
CA GLY A 198 2.44 6.13 -14.27
C GLY A 198 2.00 7.55 -14.65
N MET A 199 1.11 8.14 -13.86
CA MET A 199 0.71 9.54 -14.01
C MET A 199 1.89 10.49 -13.79
N TYR A 200 2.67 10.28 -12.74
CA TYR A 200 3.86 11.08 -12.46
C TYR A 200 4.89 11.01 -13.61
N GLU A 201 5.18 9.81 -14.10
CA GLU A 201 6.09 9.59 -15.24
C GLU A 201 5.60 10.27 -16.54
N ALA A 202 4.28 10.22 -16.79
CA ALA A 202 3.70 10.76 -18.00
C ALA A 202 3.44 12.27 -17.96
N LYS A 203 3.05 12.83 -16.81
CA LYS A 203 2.50 14.17 -16.66
C LYS A 203 3.16 15.02 -15.55
N GLY A 204 4.00 14.45 -14.70
CA GLY A 204 4.55 15.16 -13.54
C GLY A 204 5.31 16.44 -13.86
N THR A 205 5.98 16.52 -15.02
CA THR A 205 6.61 17.78 -15.47
C THR A 205 5.57 18.85 -15.82
N GLN A 206 4.46 18.47 -16.44
CA GLN A 206 3.39 19.42 -16.80
C GLN A 206 2.70 19.98 -15.55
N GLU A 207 2.46 19.17 -14.54
CA GLU A 207 1.83 19.59 -13.29
C GLU A 207 2.67 20.58 -12.49
N ARG A 208 4.00 20.57 -12.67
CA ARG A 208 4.89 21.54 -12.00
C ARG A 208 4.98 22.88 -12.69
N THR A 209 4.50 22.99 -13.91
CA THR A 209 4.60 24.22 -14.74
C THR A 209 3.26 24.92 -14.90
N LEU A 210 2.21 24.41 -14.26
CA LEU A 210 0.90 25.05 -14.13
C LEU A 210 0.86 25.87 -12.85
#